data_de28e2a5f0341b7da5256033836707a0
#
_entry.id   de28e2a5f0341b7da5256033836707a0
#
_cell.length_a   1.000
_cell.length_b   1.000
_cell.length_c   1.000
_cell.angle_alpha   90.00
_cell.angle_beta   90.00
_cell.angle_gamma   90.00
#
_symmetry.space_group_name_H-M   'P 1'
#
loop_
_entity.id
_entity.type
_entity.pdbx_description
1 polymer ?
#
loop_
_entity_poly.entity_id
_entity_poly.type
_entity_poly.pdbx_seq_one_letter_code
_entity_poly.pdbx_strand_id
1 'polypeptide(L)'
;MRLEGLKNDLPETPDFIHNIIQEEVARQTKTTNIVPMKAPNKLKWKIGRVAAVALIGIMGTSVAAYAGTKLYYMYLEHRGQYSVATGINIDEGAKKIQLPEEIHDIEISAGYIPDGMEWMDDYKLNYSDTPYQGGISISWVLMDQDDLGKAWIDKGVIESEELTFGEYEGVYVKLLDLKQDKSFDKRIYLFYPEEYRVFTIYFGDDVTREDAIKFVENMTITEKDDLIETKGAETWSDLVNPEADTDDLRNKVSEDQIIVNNIGDNISLESMYEDAAGNTDISDGISVCVDNVQILDDLRVLDGADLPEEWEAAVVGDGTLKQNHLSYVKSGDGENTLDKVVNEAAVNQKLVYAKVTYTNNTDAELRNILYHGSLITMKHENGSYRLYLPSEEPGDDYDYYMEDGVAKTGSMTYYSAVENYGNGGNYIGALAPGESVQVVMAWIVDETDLDNMYLNLNSDGGIIEFTDSMLKGGVISLSAHK
;
A
#
# COMPACT_ATOMS: atom_id res chain seq x y z
N MET A 1 -47.22 -13.86 -9.34
CA MET A 1 -47.22 -15.33 -9.16
C MET A 1 -47.21 -15.59 -7.67
N ARG A 2 -48.13 -16.35 -7.11
CA ARG A 2 -48.19 -16.61 -5.66
C ARG A 2 -47.22 -17.73 -5.31
N LEU A 3 -46.37 -17.51 -4.33
CA LEU A 3 -45.34 -18.44 -3.79
C LEU A 3 -45.93 -19.77 -3.22
N GLU A 4 -47.22 -19.90 -3.11
CA GLU A 4 -47.89 -21.11 -2.56
C GLU A 4 -47.89 -22.34 -3.50
N GLY A 5 -47.51 -22.18 -4.77
CA GLY A 5 -47.45 -23.30 -5.73
C GLY A 5 -46.09 -24.02 -5.77
N LEU A 6 -45.04 -23.44 -5.22
CA LEU A 6 -43.66 -24.01 -5.27
C LEU A 6 -43.36 -25.03 -4.16
N LYS A 7 -44.23 -25.14 -3.14
CA LYS A 7 -44.02 -26.06 -2.00
C LYS A 7 -44.14 -27.54 -2.31
N ASN A 8 -44.75 -27.90 -3.45
CA ASN A 8 -45.04 -29.30 -3.77
C ASN A 8 -44.04 -29.96 -4.73
N ASP A 9 -43.07 -29.22 -5.26
CA ASP A 9 -42.12 -29.73 -6.25
C ASP A 9 -40.66 -29.83 -5.73
N LEU A 10 -40.43 -29.52 -4.45
CA LEU A 10 -39.11 -29.71 -3.84
C LEU A 10 -39.02 -31.10 -3.18
N PRO A 11 -37.95 -31.88 -3.41
CA PRO A 11 -37.74 -33.12 -2.70
C PRO A 11 -37.70 -32.90 -1.19
N GLU A 12 -38.30 -33.78 -0.40
CA GLU A 12 -38.24 -33.71 1.07
C GLU A 12 -36.78 -33.77 1.54
N THR A 13 -36.39 -32.82 2.37
CA THR A 13 -35.07 -32.79 2.97
C THR A 13 -34.84 -34.10 3.74
N PRO A 14 -33.75 -34.83 3.49
CA PRO A 14 -33.49 -36.09 4.19
C PRO A 14 -33.46 -35.90 5.70
N ASP A 15 -34.02 -36.81 6.47
CA ASP A 15 -34.18 -36.77 7.93
C ASP A 15 -32.84 -36.53 8.66
N PHE A 16 -31.71 -36.99 8.10
CA PHE A 16 -30.41 -36.78 8.72
C PHE A 16 -29.99 -35.31 8.69
N ILE A 17 -30.31 -34.54 7.66
CA ILE A 17 -30.04 -33.09 7.56
C ILE A 17 -30.89 -32.36 8.59
N HIS A 18 -32.12 -32.73 8.75
CA HIS A 18 -33.01 -32.14 9.75
C HIS A 18 -32.51 -32.36 11.19
N ASN A 19 -31.96 -33.54 11.46
CA ASN A 19 -31.36 -33.86 12.78
C ASN A 19 -30.06 -33.08 13.04
N ILE A 20 -29.18 -32.93 12.03
CA ILE A 20 -27.96 -32.12 12.16
C ILE A 20 -28.28 -30.66 12.48
N ILE A 21 -29.28 -30.08 11.81
CA ILE A 21 -29.70 -28.69 12.07
C ILE A 21 -30.30 -28.58 13.48
N GLN A 22 -31.11 -29.53 13.93
CA GLN A 22 -31.68 -29.50 15.30
C GLN A 22 -30.63 -29.68 16.39
N GLU A 23 -29.63 -30.54 16.19
CA GLU A 23 -28.52 -30.74 17.13
C GLU A 23 -27.65 -29.49 17.25
N GLU A 24 -27.34 -28.82 16.12
CA GLU A 24 -26.53 -27.61 16.11
C GLU A 24 -27.27 -26.43 16.74
N VAL A 25 -28.53 -26.22 16.44
CA VAL A 25 -29.37 -25.21 17.11
C VAL A 25 -29.47 -25.47 18.61
N ALA A 26 -29.61 -26.74 19.04
CA ALA A 26 -29.63 -27.11 20.45
C ALA A 26 -28.27 -26.89 21.13
N ARG A 27 -27.18 -27.06 20.42
CA ARG A 27 -25.82 -26.79 20.94
C ARG A 27 -25.60 -25.29 21.14
N GLN A 28 -25.98 -24.45 20.19
CA GLN A 28 -25.81 -23.00 20.25
C GLN A 28 -26.72 -22.34 21.28
N THR A 29 -27.94 -22.85 21.49
CA THR A 29 -28.87 -22.31 22.51
C THR A 29 -28.52 -22.72 23.94
N LYS A 30 -27.71 -23.74 24.17
CA LYS A 30 -27.28 -24.16 25.53
C LYS A 30 -26.15 -23.32 26.12
N THR A 31 -25.49 -22.48 25.33
CA THR A 31 -24.31 -21.72 25.78
C THR A 31 -24.60 -20.24 26.17
N THR A 32 -25.84 -19.79 26.15
CA THR A 32 -26.15 -18.39 26.47
C THR A 32 -26.86 -18.27 27.83
N ASN A 33 -26.04 -18.13 28.89
CA ASN A 33 -26.54 -17.58 30.16
C ASN A 33 -26.62 -16.06 30.03
N ILE A 34 -27.77 -15.51 29.67
CA ILE A 34 -28.03 -14.07 29.66
C ILE A 34 -28.35 -13.62 31.06
N VAL A 35 -27.42 -12.92 31.73
CA VAL A 35 -27.66 -12.18 32.95
C VAL A 35 -28.20 -10.79 32.58
N PRO A 36 -29.42 -10.38 33.00
CA PRO A 36 -29.93 -9.06 32.66
C PRO A 36 -29.19 -7.96 33.44
N MET A 37 -28.44 -7.12 32.71
CA MET A 37 -27.84 -5.90 33.27
C MET A 37 -28.90 -4.80 33.42
N LYS A 38 -29.00 -4.23 34.61
CA LYS A 38 -29.77 -3.00 34.92
C LYS A 38 -29.11 -1.80 34.24
N ALA A 39 -29.90 -1.03 33.49
CA ALA A 39 -29.47 0.19 32.80
C ALA A 39 -28.98 1.27 33.78
N PRO A 40 -27.80 1.86 33.59
CA PRO A 40 -27.43 3.11 34.25
C PRO A 40 -27.83 4.34 33.43
N ASN A 41 -28.06 5.42 34.13
CA ASN A 41 -28.59 6.71 33.68
C ASN A 41 -27.71 7.39 32.59
N LYS A 42 -28.40 8.13 31.75
CA LYS A 42 -27.94 8.92 30.59
C LYS A 42 -26.74 9.82 30.90
N LEU A 43 -25.59 9.51 30.33
CA LEU A 43 -24.52 10.46 30.03
C LEU A 43 -24.37 10.57 28.52
N LYS A 44 -24.50 11.81 28.01
CA LYS A 44 -24.40 12.09 26.56
C LYS A 44 -22.93 12.09 26.18
N TRP A 45 -22.44 10.99 25.65
CA TRP A 45 -21.19 10.93 24.91
C TRP A 45 -21.51 10.80 23.42
N LYS A 46 -20.89 11.63 22.62
CA LYS A 46 -20.85 11.43 21.15
C LYS A 46 -19.92 10.25 20.90
N ILE A 47 -20.47 9.08 20.89
CA ILE A 47 -19.76 7.87 20.51
C ILE A 47 -19.75 7.84 18.98
N GLY A 48 -18.55 7.93 18.40
CA GLY A 48 -18.33 7.47 17.05
C GLY A 48 -18.87 6.05 16.91
N ARG A 49 -19.53 5.77 15.81
CA ARG A 49 -20.20 4.51 15.56
C ARG A 49 -19.17 3.39 15.47
N VAL A 50 -18.92 2.69 16.56
CA VAL A 50 -18.39 1.34 16.50
C VAL A 50 -19.55 0.48 16.02
N ALA A 51 -19.53 0.13 14.75
CA ALA A 51 -20.45 -0.87 14.21
C ALA A 51 -20.11 -2.20 14.87
N ALA A 52 -20.99 -2.68 15.75
CA ALA A 52 -20.93 -4.06 16.19
C ALA A 52 -21.24 -4.93 14.96
N VAL A 53 -20.18 -5.50 14.37
CA VAL A 53 -20.31 -6.49 13.31
C VAL A 53 -20.92 -7.73 13.93
N ALA A 54 -22.21 -7.96 13.67
CA ALA A 54 -22.81 -9.25 13.90
C ALA A 54 -22.29 -10.19 12.81
N LEU A 55 -21.30 -11.02 13.16
CA LEU A 55 -20.90 -12.15 12.34
C LEU A 55 -22.10 -13.09 12.18
N ILE A 56 -22.85 -12.95 11.09
CA ILE A 56 -23.78 -13.97 10.64
C ILE A 56 -22.91 -15.00 9.92
N GLY A 57 -22.59 -16.08 10.65
CA GLY A 57 -22.04 -17.28 10.03
C GLY A 57 -23.07 -17.84 9.05
N ILE A 58 -22.97 -17.49 7.80
CA ILE A 58 -23.70 -18.19 6.74
C ILE A 58 -22.83 -19.38 6.36
N MET A 59 -23.25 -20.56 6.78
CA MET A 59 -22.74 -21.80 6.20
C MET A 59 -23.09 -21.78 4.71
N GLY A 60 -22.04 -21.90 3.88
CA GLY A 60 -22.16 -21.87 2.43
C GLY A 60 -23.19 -22.86 1.94
N THR A 61 -24.25 -22.33 1.38
CA THR A 61 -25.04 -23.09 0.42
C THR A 61 -24.50 -22.72 -0.95
N SER A 62 -23.65 -23.60 -1.49
CA SER A 62 -23.30 -23.52 -2.91
C SER A 62 -24.57 -23.46 -3.75
N VAL A 63 -24.89 -22.27 -4.25
CA VAL A 63 -25.93 -22.13 -5.25
C VAL A 63 -25.30 -22.59 -6.57
N ALA A 64 -25.45 -23.89 -6.87
CA ALA A 64 -25.14 -24.39 -8.19
C ALA A 64 -26.06 -23.70 -9.18
N ALA A 65 -25.58 -22.74 -9.93
CA ALA A 65 -26.28 -22.13 -11.04
C ALA A 65 -26.42 -23.17 -12.13
N TYR A 66 -27.66 -23.54 -12.40
CA TYR A 66 -28.05 -24.60 -13.31
C TYR A 66 -28.07 -24.09 -14.74
N ALA A 67 -27.03 -24.35 -15.52
CA ALA A 67 -27.09 -24.55 -16.97
C ALA A 67 -25.73 -25.07 -17.48
N GLY A 68 -25.63 -26.41 -17.68
CA GLY A 68 -24.51 -27.08 -18.35
C GLY A 68 -23.25 -27.14 -17.50
N THR A 69 -23.09 -28.26 -16.78
CA THR A 69 -21.86 -28.75 -16.08
C THR A 69 -20.76 -27.71 -15.87
N LYS A 70 -20.96 -26.74 -14.98
CA LYS A 70 -19.87 -25.98 -14.42
C LYS A 70 -19.05 -26.92 -13.56
N LEU A 71 -17.84 -27.15 -14.01
CA LEU A 71 -16.93 -28.13 -13.41
C LEU A 71 -16.02 -27.48 -12.37
N TYR A 72 -16.02 -26.17 -12.29
CA TYR A 72 -15.16 -25.36 -11.42
C TYR A 72 -16.02 -24.40 -10.59
N TYR A 73 -15.64 -24.19 -9.34
CA TYR A 73 -16.31 -23.26 -8.44
C TYR A 73 -15.30 -22.53 -7.56
N MET A 74 -15.60 -21.26 -7.30
CA MET A 74 -14.90 -20.47 -6.29
C MET A 74 -15.52 -20.79 -4.92
N TYR A 75 -14.68 -20.82 -3.87
CA TYR A 75 -15.14 -21.08 -2.51
C TYR A 75 -14.56 -20.07 -1.53
N LEU A 76 -15.28 -19.84 -0.44
CA LEU A 76 -14.89 -19.05 0.71
C LEU A 76 -14.85 -19.96 1.94
N GLU A 77 -13.70 -20.01 2.63
CA GLU A 77 -13.56 -20.78 3.86
C GLU A 77 -13.07 -19.89 4.99
N HIS A 78 -13.78 -19.85 6.10
CA HIS A 78 -13.33 -19.13 7.29
C HIS A 78 -12.18 -19.89 7.98
N ARG A 79 -11.04 -19.22 8.18
CA ARG A 79 -9.85 -19.77 8.83
C ARG A 79 -9.72 -19.32 10.29
N GLY A 80 -10.38 -18.23 10.64
CA GLY A 80 -10.44 -17.62 11.97
C GLY A 80 -11.62 -16.69 12.08
N GLN A 81 -11.65 -15.89 13.13
CA GLN A 81 -12.72 -14.89 13.31
C GLN A 81 -12.61 -13.76 12.27
N TYR A 82 -11.38 -13.42 11.85
CA TYR A 82 -11.07 -12.31 10.96
C TYR A 82 -10.17 -12.75 9.79
N SER A 83 -10.26 -14.02 9.39
CA SER A 83 -9.50 -14.52 8.25
C SER A 83 -10.33 -15.46 7.41
N VAL A 84 -10.19 -15.30 6.09
CA VAL A 84 -10.85 -16.14 5.11
C VAL A 84 -9.86 -16.63 4.06
N ALA A 85 -10.10 -17.82 3.54
CA ALA A 85 -9.40 -18.36 2.40
C ALA A 85 -10.34 -18.37 1.19
N THR A 86 -9.92 -17.75 0.10
CA THR A 86 -10.62 -17.76 -1.19
C THR A 86 -9.84 -18.61 -2.17
N GLY A 87 -10.46 -19.59 -2.77
CA GLY A 87 -9.81 -20.51 -3.69
C GLY A 87 -10.75 -21.04 -4.74
N ILE A 88 -10.19 -21.84 -5.65
CA ILE A 88 -10.93 -22.45 -6.76
C ILE A 88 -10.79 -23.96 -6.66
N ASN A 89 -11.90 -24.66 -6.84
CA ASN A 89 -11.95 -26.11 -6.80
C ASN A 89 -12.71 -26.66 -8.02
N ILE A 90 -12.73 -27.97 -8.15
CA ILE A 90 -13.31 -28.68 -9.29
C ILE A 90 -14.19 -29.84 -8.78
N ASP A 91 -15.33 -30.07 -9.45
CA ASP A 91 -16.20 -31.19 -9.15
C ASP A 91 -15.53 -32.54 -9.49
N GLU A 92 -15.84 -33.58 -8.71
CA GLU A 92 -15.35 -34.93 -8.94
C GLU A 92 -15.71 -35.44 -10.33
N GLY A 93 -14.68 -35.80 -11.11
CA GLY A 93 -14.87 -36.33 -12.49
C GLY A 93 -14.87 -35.27 -13.59
N ALA A 94 -14.73 -33.99 -13.24
CA ALA A 94 -14.56 -32.92 -14.21
C ALA A 94 -13.23 -33.01 -14.95
N LYS A 95 -13.20 -32.50 -16.20
CA LYS A 95 -11.96 -32.41 -16.95
C LYS A 95 -11.15 -31.21 -16.42
N LYS A 96 -9.92 -31.47 -16.02
CA LYS A 96 -9.02 -30.41 -15.52
C LYS A 96 -8.75 -29.34 -16.58
N ILE A 97 -8.69 -28.09 -16.15
CA ILE A 97 -8.23 -26.98 -16.97
C ILE A 97 -6.78 -27.26 -17.38
N GLN A 98 -6.49 -27.05 -18.63
CA GLN A 98 -5.13 -27.06 -19.15
C GLN A 98 -4.93 -25.74 -19.88
N LEU A 99 -4.02 -24.93 -19.37
CA LEU A 99 -3.71 -23.64 -19.95
C LEU A 99 -3.11 -23.83 -21.35
N PRO A 100 -3.67 -23.24 -22.41
CA PRO A 100 -3.09 -23.31 -23.75
C PRO A 100 -1.79 -22.47 -23.83
N GLU A 101 -0.99 -22.64 -24.89
CA GLU A 101 0.25 -21.88 -25.09
C GLU A 101 -0.01 -20.38 -25.31
N GLU A 102 -1.15 -20.05 -25.92
CA GLU A 102 -1.61 -18.67 -26.21
C GLU A 102 -3.11 -18.58 -25.88
N ILE A 103 -3.54 -17.42 -25.41
CA ILE A 103 -4.93 -17.05 -25.17
C ILE A 103 -5.21 -15.67 -25.76
N HIS A 104 -6.48 -15.34 -26.00
CA HIS A 104 -6.84 -14.00 -26.41
C HIS A 104 -6.51 -12.97 -25.31
N ASP A 105 -5.99 -11.80 -25.72
CA ASP A 105 -6.00 -10.61 -24.88
C ASP A 105 -7.44 -10.16 -24.64
N ILE A 106 -7.66 -9.34 -23.61
CA ILE A 106 -9.00 -8.90 -23.22
C ILE A 106 -9.09 -7.39 -23.12
N GLU A 107 -10.29 -6.89 -23.32
CA GLU A 107 -10.71 -5.53 -23.00
C GLU A 107 -11.78 -5.59 -21.92
N ILE A 108 -11.62 -4.74 -20.89
CA ILE A 108 -12.58 -4.62 -19.80
C ILE A 108 -13.36 -3.32 -19.99
N SER A 109 -14.67 -3.43 -19.88
CA SER A 109 -15.58 -2.28 -19.87
C SER A 109 -16.62 -2.46 -18.78
N ALA A 110 -17.31 -1.37 -18.40
CA ALA A 110 -18.38 -1.44 -17.42
C ALA A 110 -19.59 -0.63 -17.85
N GLY A 111 -20.76 -1.24 -17.80
CA GLY A 111 -22.04 -0.58 -18.03
C GLY A 111 -22.50 0.32 -16.89
N TYR A 112 -21.85 0.20 -15.73
CA TYR A 112 -22.03 1.07 -14.58
C TYR A 112 -20.66 1.52 -14.03
N ILE A 113 -20.51 2.80 -13.84
CA ILE A 113 -19.36 3.44 -13.18
C ILE A 113 -19.93 4.33 -12.09
N PRO A 114 -19.39 4.32 -10.85
CA PRO A 114 -19.81 5.24 -9.81
C PRO A 114 -19.75 6.71 -10.26
N ASP A 115 -20.70 7.51 -9.80
CA ASP A 115 -20.84 8.91 -10.21
C ASP A 115 -19.57 9.71 -9.93
N GLY A 116 -18.99 10.33 -10.95
CA GLY A 116 -17.77 11.13 -10.83
C GLY A 116 -16.45 10.38 -11.02
N MET A 117 -16.51 9.06 -11.23
CA MET A 117 -15.34 8.26 -11.63
C MET A 117 -15.19 8.23 -13.16
N GLU A 118 -13.95 8.10 -13.60
CA GLU A 118 -13.59 7.89 -15.00
C GLU A 118 -12.41 6.90 -15.12
N TRP A 119 -12.30 6.26 -16.28
CA TRP A 119 -11.17 5.41 -16.60
C TRP A 119 -9.88 6.22 -16.72
N MET A 120 -8.87 5.86 -15.93
CA MET A 120 -7.53 6.44 -15.98
C MET A 120 -6.64 5.64 -16.95
N ASP A 121 -6.85 4.33 -17.03
CA ASP A 121 -6.25 3.38 -17.96
C ASP A 121 -7.17 2.18 -18.16
N ASP A 122 -6.71 1.11 -18.81
CA ASP A 122 -7.50 -0.09 -19.12
C ASP A 122 -7.95 -0.89 -17.89
N TYR A 123 -7.37 -0.62 -16.70
CA TYR A 123 -7.57 -1.40 -15.48
C TYR A 123 -7.85 -0.55 -14.23
N LYS A 124 -7.91 0.76 -14.36
CA LYS A 124 -8.06 1.66 -13.22
C LYS A 124 -9.09 2.75 -13.45
N LEU A 125 -9.97 2.94 -12.46
CA LEU A 125 -10.91 4.06 -12.40
C LEU A 125 -10.67 4.85 -11.11
N ASN A 126 -10.67 6.19 -11.22
CA ASN A 126 -10.58 7.07 -10.07
C ASN A 126 -11.54 8.26 -10.20
N TYR A 127 -11.79 8.94 -9.09
CA TYR A 127 -12.41 10.26 -9.11
C TYR A 127 -11.42 11.28 -9.70
N SER A 128 -11.94 12.21 -10.48
CA SER A 128 -11.10 13.21 -11.17
C SER A 128 -10.36 14.16 -10.22
N ASP A 129 -10.86 14.35 -9.00
CA ASP A 129 -10.23 15.15 -7.94
C ASP A 129 -9.20 14.37 -7.10
N THR A 130 -9.16 13.04 -7.23
CA THR A 130 -8.19 12.16 -6.54
C THR A 130 -7.66 11.06 -7.46
N PRO A 131 -6.95 11.42 -8.55
CA PRO A 131 -6.62 10.49 -9.64
C PRO A 131 -5.65 9.36 -9.27
N TYR A 132 -5.03 9.43 -8.09
CA TYR A 132 -4.01 8.46 -7.65
C TYR A 132 -4.32 7.77 -6.32
N GLN A 133 -5.52 7.98 -5.76
CA GLN A 133 -5.91 7.44 -4.47
C GLN A 133 -7.29 6.79 -4.55
N GLY A 134 -7.46 5.64 -3.90
CA GLY A 134 -8.73 4.94 -3.86
C GLY A 134 -9.23 4.47 -5.23
N GLY A 135 -10.53 4.60 -5.45
CA GLY A 135 -11.19 4.21 -6.68
C GLY A 135 -11.31 2.71 -6.87
N ILE A 136 -11.20 2.26 -8.12
CA ILE A 136 -11.31 0.85 -8.52
C ILE A 136 -10.05 0.46 -9.29
N SER A 137 -9.42 -0.64 -8.90
CA SER A 137 -8.28 -1.22 -9.62
C SER A 137 -8.55 -2.68 -9.93
N ILE A 138 -8.30 -3.09 -11.18
CA ILE A 138 -8.56 -4.45 -11.65
C ILE A 138 -7.22 -5.11 -11.93
N SER A 139 -7.02 -6.28 -11.35
CA SER A 139 -5.89 -7.16 -11.63
C SER A 139 -6.40 -8.53 -12.01
N TRP A 140 -5.63 -9.28 -12.77
CA TRP A 140 -5.95 -10.66 -13.06
C TRP A 140 -4.67 -11.50 -13.22
N VAL A 141 -4.81 -12.78 -12.90
CA VAL A 141 -3.78 -13.80 -13.09
C VAL A 141 -4.38 -14.99 -13.84
N LEU A 142 -3.52 -15.80 -14.44
CA LEU A 142 -3.95 -17.01 -15.11
C LEU A 142 -4.22 -18.13 -14.10
N MET A 143 -5.04 -19.09 -14.51
CA MET A 143 -5.33 -20.28 -13.74
C MET A 143 -5.03 -21.54 -14.55
N ASP A 144 -4.25 -22.43 -13.95
CA ASP A 144 -3.91 -23.77 -14.44
C ASP A 144 -4.48 -24.85 -13.51
N GLN A 145 -4.42 -26.09 -13.96
CA GLN A 145 -4.85 -27.26 -13.16
C GLN A 145 -4.09 -27.41 -11.82
N ASP A 146 -2.84 -26.90 -11.74
CA ASP A 146 -2.00 -26.99 -10.56
C ASP A 146 -2.39 -25.94 -9.50
N ASP A 147 -3.25 -25.00 -9.85
CA ASP A 147 -3.79 -23.96 -8.97
C ASP A 147 -5.01 -24.43 -8.17
N LEU A 148 -5.62 -25.56 -8.59
CA LEU A 148 -6.79 -26.12 -7.91
C LEU A 148 -6.49 -26.49 -6.46
N GLY A 149 -7.37 -26.07 -5.55
CA GLY A 149 -7.25 -26.30 -4.13
C GLY A 149 -6.26 -25.38 -3.40
N LYS A 150 -5.58 -24.49 -4.14
CA LYS A 150 -4.80 -23.40 -3.53
C LYS A 150 -5.72 -22.24 -3.24
N ALA A 151 -5.46 -21.54 -2.14
CA ALA A 151 -6.30 -20.44 -1.70
C ALA A 151 -5.47 -19.24 -1.26
N TRP A 152 -5.91 -18.06 -1.67
CA TRP A 152 -5.46 -16.80 -1.10
C TRP A 152 -6.04 -16.64 0.30
N ILE A 153 -5.24 -16.17 1.25
CA ILE A 153 -5.67 -15.95 2.63
C ILE A 153 -5.72 -14.45 2.91
N ASP A 154 -6.93 -13.94 3.11
CA ASP A 154 -7.13 -12.59 3.61
C ASP A 154 -7.16 -12.60 5.13
N LYS A 155 -6.39 -11.70 5.74
CA LYS A 155 -6.36 -11.44 7.19
C LYS A 155 -6.91 -10.06 7.49
N GLY A 156 -7.43 -9.88 8.70
CA GLY A 156 -8.07 -8.62 9.08
C GLY A 156 -9.45 -8.42 8.46
N VAL A 157 -10.12 -9.49 8.06
CA VAL A 157 -11.42 -9.46 7.39
C VAL A 157 -12.53 -9.11 8.38
N ILE A 158 -13.30 -8.05 8.06
CA ILE A 158 -14.45 -7.62 8.85
C ILE A 158 -15.79 -7.94 8.19
N GLU A 159 -15.79 -8.23 6.88
CA GLU A 159 -16.96 -8.67 6.12
C GLU A 159 -16.50 -9.57 4.96
N SER A 160 -17.22 -10.66 4.69
CA SER A 160 -17.00 -11.51 3.52
C SER A 160 -18.28 -12.21 3.10
N GLU A 161 -18.45 -12.44 1.79
CA GLU A 161 -19.64 -13.06 1.24
C GLU A 161 -19.32 -13.72 -0.11
N GLU A 162 -19.92 -14.89 -0.36
CA GLU A 162 -19.96 -15.49 -1.69
C GLU A 162 -21.05 -14.82 -2.53
N LEU A 163 -20.72 -14.39 -3.73
CA LEU A 163 -21.60 -13.66 -4.64
C LEU A 163 -21.70 -14.38 -5.99
N THR A 164 -22.77 -14.06 -6.74
CA THR A 164 -22.94 -14.55 -8.10
C THR A 164 -23.18 -13.37 -9.04
N PHE A 165 -22.37 -13.24 -10.06
CA PHE A 165 -22.42 -12.20 -11.08
C PHE A 165 -22.81 -12.82 -12.43
N GLY A 166 -24.12 -12.79 -12.75
CA GLY A 166 -24.62 -13.50 -13.92
C GLY A 166 -24.40 -15.00 -13.79
N GLU A 167 -23.48 -15.56 -14.55
CA GLU A 167 -23.11 -16.99 -14.48
C GLU A 167 -21.79 -17.26 -13.73
N TYR A 168 -21.11 -16.22 -13.24
CA TYR A 168 -19.81 -16.31 -12.59
C TYR A 168 -19.95 -16.22 -11.07
N GLU A 169 -19.15 -17.01 -10.39
CA GLU A 169 -19.04 -16.99 -8.94
C GLU A 169 -17.92 -16.05 -8.50
N GLY A 170 -18.16 -15.33 -7.42
CA GLY A 170 -17.19 -14.42 -6.84
C GLY A 170 -17.23 -14.41 -5.32
N VAL A 171 -16.19 -13.84 -4.73
CA VAL A 171 -16.07 -13.66 -3.28
C VAL A 171 -15.78 -12.20 -3.00
N TYR A 172 -16.65 -11.57 -2.22
CA TYR A 172 -16.43 -10.23 -1.67
C TYR A 172 -15.73 -10.33 -0.33
N VAL A 173 -14.70 -9.50 -0.12
CA VAL A 173 -13.98 -9.37 1.14
C VAL A 173 -13.80 -7.90 1.48
N LYS A 174 -14.05 -7.54 2.75
CA LYS A 174 -13.72 -6.23 3.31
C LYS A 174 -12.76 -6.39 4.46
N LEU A 175 -11.66 -5.64 4.41
CA LEU A 175 -10.61 -5.61 5.43
C LEU A 175 -10.86 -4.48 6.42
N LEU A 176 -10.29 -4.60 7.60
CA LEU A 176 -10.19 -3.50 8.54
C LEU A 176 -9.29 -2.41 7.93
N ASP A 177 -9.82 -1.22 7.81
CA ASP A 177 -9.07 -0.02 7.49
C ASP A 177 -9.15 0.95 8.69
N LEU A 178 -8.02 1.20 9.33
CA LEU A 178 -7.94 2.11 10.47
C LEU A 178 -7.71 3.57 10.04
N LYS A 179 -7.07 3.79 8.88
CA LYS A 179 -6.71 5.12 8.38
C LYS A 179 -7.88 5.84 7.70
N GLN A 180 -8.68 5.11 6.92
CA GLN A 180 -9.72 5.66 6.05
C GLN A 180 -9.14 6.73 5.08
N ASP A 181 -7.98 6.42 4.51
CA ASP A 181 -7.20 7.32 3.64
C ASP A 181 -7.33 6.97 2.14
N LYS A 182 -8.49 6.43 1.74
CA LYS A 182 -8.80 5.93 0.39
C LYS A 182 -7.98 4.72 -0.05
N SER A 183 -7.45 3.97 0.91
CA SER A 183 -6.80 2.68 0.66
C SER A 183 -7.80 1.63 0.17
N PHE A 184 -7.29 0.58 -0.48
CA PHE A 184 -8.12 -0.52 -0.96
C PHE A 184 -8.49 -1.46 0.19
N ASP A 185 -9.59 -1.14 0.88
CA ASP A 185 -10.13 -1.93 2.00
C ASP A 185 -11.10 -3.04 1.55
N LYS A 186 -11.55 -3.01 0.29
CA LYS A 186 -12.49 -3.99 -0.27
C LYS A 186 -11.94 -4.65 -1.52
N ARG A 187 -12.29 -5.91 -1.73
CA ARG A 187 -11.98 -6.61 -2.97
C ARG A 187 -13.05 -7.63 -3.34
N ILE A 188 -13.18 -7.89 -4.64
CA ILE A 188 -13.99 -8.97 -5.19
C ILE A 188 -13.09 -9.85 -6.01
N TYR A 189 -13.03 -11.13 -5.65
CA TYR A 189 -12.44 -12.18 -6.48
C TYR A 189 -13.50 -12.70 -7.42
N LEU A 190 -13.14 -12.88 -8.70
CA LEU A 190 -14.06 -13.34 -9.72
C LEU A 190 -13.34 -14.31 -10.66
N PHE A 191 -13.93 -15.47 -10.89
CA PHE A 191 -13.33 -16.50 -11.73
C PHE A 191 -14.04 -16.61 -13.08
N TYR A 192 -13.27 -16.50 -14.17
CA TYR A 192 -13.69 -16.67 -15.55
C TYR A 192 -13.02 -17.91 -16.15
N PRO A 193 -13.62 -19.10 -16.01
CA PRO A 193 -13.02 -20.35 -16.45
C PRO A 193 -12.81 -20.43 -17.97
N GLU A 194 -13.67 -19.81 -18.77
CA GLU A 194 -13.58 -19.77 -20.23
C GLU A 194 -12.34 -19.02 -20.70
N GLU A 195 -11.93 -18.01 -19.92
CA GLU A 195 -10.78 -17.12 -20.18
C GLU A 195 -9.52 -17.54 -19.42
N TYR A 196 -9.58 -18.63 -18.64
CA TYR A 196 -8.47 -19.05 -17.76
C TYR A 196 -8.01 -17.97 -16.77
N ARG A 197 -8.88 -17.03 -16.37
CA ARG A 197 -8.53 -15.86 -15.57
C ARG A 197 -9.22 -15.82 -14.22
N VAL A 198 -8.44 -15.43 -13.22
CA VAL A 198 -8.95 -15.03 -11.90
C VAL A 198 -8.71 -13.55 -11.75
N PHE A 199 -9.79 -12.80 -11.60
CA PHE A 199 -9.74 -11.35 -11.37
C PHE A 199 -9.74 -11.06 -9.88
N THR A 200 -8.93 -10.10 -9.48
CA THR A 200 -9.01 -9.42 -8.19
C THR A 200 -9.33 -7.96 -8.45
N ILE A 201 -10.53 -7.54 -8.07
CA ILE A 201 -11.00 -6.17 -8.25
C ILE A 201 -10.94 -5.49 -6.90
N TYR A 202 -10.07 -4.50 -6.76
CA TYR A 202 -9.84 -3.74 -5.56
C TYR A 202 -10.70 -2.48 -5.56
N PHE A 203 -11.28 -2.15 -4.42
CA PHE A 203 -12.10 -0.95 -4.22
C PHE A 203 -11.58 -0.18 -3.01
N GLY A 204 -11.38 1.13 -3.21
CA GLY A 204 -11.03 2.03 -2.14
C GLY A 204 -12.15 2.19 -1.10
N ASP A 205 -11.83 2.75 0.06
CA ASP A 205 -12.82 3.09 1.09
C ASP A 205 -13.83 4.14 0.59
N ASP A 206 -13.46 4.92 -0.43
CA ASP A 206 -14.31 5.87 -1.14
C ASP A 206 -15.37 5.22 -2.06
N VAL A 207 -15.30 3.91 -2.30
CA VAL A 207 -16.31 3.15 -3.06
C VAL A 207 -17.20 2.39 -2.10
N THR A 208 -18.53 2.58 -2.18
CA THR A 208 -19.46 1.84 -1.33
C THR A 208 -19.51 0.36 -1.71
N ARG A 209 -19.94 -0.52 -0.78
CA ARG A 209 -20.15 -1.94 -1.09
C ARG A 209 -21.16 -2.13 -2.24
N GLU A 210 -22.23 -1.34 -2.23
CA GLU A 210 -23.28 -1.37 -3.24
C GLU A 210 -22.73 -1.00 -4.62
N ASP A 211 -21.89 0.05 -4.70
CA ASP A 211 -21.26 0.47 -5.95
C ASP A 211 -20.24 -0.56 -6.45
N ALA A 212 -19.47 -1.18 -5.54
CA ALA A 212 -18.53 -2.23 -5.86
C ALA A 212 -19.23 -3.45 -6.49
N ILE A 213 -20.31 -3.94 -5.88
CA ILE A 213 -21.11 -5.05 -6.42
C ILE A 213 -21.73 -4.67 -7.76
N LYS A 214 -22.34 -3.49 -7.84
CA LYS A 214 -22.99 -3.02 -9.06
C LYS A 214 -22.02 -2.81 -10.22
N PHE A 215 -20.80 -2.36 -9.93
CA PHE A 215 -19.73 -2.26 -10.93
C PHE A 215 -19.42 -3.63 -11.52
N VAL A 216 -19.18 -4.64 -10.68
CA VAL A 216 -18.86 -6.00 -11.13
C VAL A 216 -20.05 -6.66 -11.84
N GLU A 217 -21.29 -6.45 -11.39
CA GLU A 217 -22.49 -6.92 -12.08
C GLU A 217 -22.66 -6.38 -13.52
N ASN A 218 -22.08 -5.21 -13.79
CA ASN A 218 -22.15 -4.55 -15.09
C ASN A 218 -20.80 -4.52 -15.83
N MET A 219 -19.80 -5.24 -15.31
CA MET A 219 -18.50 -5.41 -15.97
C MET A 219 -18.66 -6.38 -17.15
N THR A 220 -17.99 -6.05 -18.24
CA THR A 220 -17.97 -6.89 -19.45
C THR A 220 -16.53 -7.12 -19.86
N ILE A 221 -16.19 -8.37 -20.09
CA ILE A 221 -14.89 -8.80 -20.62
C ILE A 221 -15.11 -9.19 -22.08
N THR A 222 -14.31 -8.64 -22.97
CA THR A 222 -14.37 -8.91 -24.41
C THR A 222 -13.00 -9.39 -24.88
N GLU A 223 -12.95 -10.55 -25.56
CA GLU A 223 -11.75 -11.02 -26.22
C GLU A 223 -11.34 -10.06 -27.33
N LYS A 224 -10.02 -9.76 -27.39
CA LYS A 224 -9.40 -9.06 -28.52
C LYS A 224 -8.94 -10.07 -29.58
N ASP A 225 -8.69 -9.59 -30.79
CA ASP A 225 -8.09 -10.42 -31.84
C ASP A 225 -6.63 -10.80 -31.55
N ASP A 226 -5.96 -10.03 -30.69
CA ASP A 226 -4.55 -10.23 -30.30
C ASP A 226 -4.43 -11.42 -29.33
N LEU A 227 -3.34 -12.21 -29.50
CA LEU A 227 -3.01 -13.33 -28.62
C LEU A 227 -1.83 -12.94 -27.69
N ILE A 228 -1.89 -13.44 -26.47
CA ILE A 228 -0.81 -13.33 -25.48
C ILE A 228 -0.26 -14.71 -25.14
N GLU A 229 1.06 -14.82 -25.01
CA GLU A 229 1.72 -16.03 -24.55
C GLU A 229 1.42 -16.27 -23.08
N THR A 230 1.05 -17.51 -22.72
CA THR A 230 0.79 -17.89 -21.31
C THR A 230 2.05 -18.32 -20.58
N LYS A 231 3.13 -18.63 -21.32
CA LYS A 231 4.38 -19.05 -20.72
C LYS A 231 5.07 -17.91 -19.97
N GLY A 232 5.24 -18.10 -18.66
CA GLY A 232 5.86 -17.11 -17.77
C GLY A 232 4.91 -15.98 -17.36
N ALA A 233 3.62 -16.07 -17.70
CA ALA A 233 2.60 -15.22 -17.13
C ALA A 233 2.34 -15.63 -15.66
N GLU A 234 1.97 -14.66 -14.84
CA GLU A 234 1.64 -14.89 -13.42
C GLU A 234 0.38 -15.76 -13.31
N THR A 235 0.43 -16.76 -12.44
CA THR A 235 -0.67 -17.69 -12.19
C THR A 235 -1.27 -17.48 -10.80
N TRP A 236 -2.43 -18.08 -10.56
CA TRP A 236 -3.02 -18.09 -9.21
C TRP A 236 -2.07 -18.68 -8.16
N SER A 237 -1.28 -19.69 -8.52
CA SER A 237 -0.26 -20.29 -7.64
C SER A 237 0.81 -19.30 -7.24
N ASP A 238 1.28 -18.48 -8.17
CA ASP A 238 2.32 -17.49 -7.92
C ASP A 238 1.79 -16.41 -6.96
N LEU A 239 0.52 -16.01 -7.15
CA LEU A 239 -0.13 -15.05 -6.27
C LEU A 239 -0.33 -15.59 -4.84
N VAL A 240 -0.81 -16.84 -4.68
CA VAL A 240 -1.12 -17.41 -3.34
C VAL A 240 0.08 -17.96 -2.59
N ASN A 241 1.18 -18.23 -3.30
CA ASN A 241 2.45 -18.68 -2.73
C ASN A 241 3.59 -17.90 -3.38
N PRO A 242 3.68 -16.59 -3.15
CA PRO A 242 4.77 -15.80 -3.68
C PRO A 242 6.08 -16.45 -3.19
N GLU A 243 7.03 -16.65 -4.11
CA GLU A 243 8.38 -17.02 -3.71
C GLU A 243 8.83 -15.95 -2.69
N ALA A 244 9.21 -16.39 -1.50
CA ALA A 244 9.72 -15.46 -0.50
C ALA A 244 10.94 -14.77 -1.09
N ASP A 245 10.84 -13.47 -1.29
CA ASP A 245 11.99 -12.65 -1.62
C ASP A 245 12.94 -12.78 -0.41
N THR A 246 13.98 -13.59 -0.58
CA THR A 246 14.94 -13.90 0.47
C THR A 246 16.12 -12.94 0.50
N ASP A 247 16.04 -11.87 -0.28
CA ASP A 247 17.03 -10.80 -0.17
C ASP A 247 16.82 -10.11 1.18
N ASP A 248 17.59 -10.56 2.16
CA ASP A 248 17.67 -9.91 3.48
C ASP A 248 18.10 -8.46 3.26
N LEU A 249 17.18 -7.52 3.43
CA LEU A 249 17.46 -6.09 3.37
C LEU A 249 18.63 -5.77 4.30
N ARG A 250 19.67 -5.13 3.77
CA ARG A 250 20.85 -4.69 4.54
C ARG A 250 20.48 -3.48 5.39
N ASN A 251 19.60 -3.64 6.37
CA ASN A 251 19.17 -2.56 7.24
C ASN A 251 20.09 -2.33 8.44
N LYS A 252 21.15 -3.16 8.62
CA LYS A 252 22.11 -3.05 9.70
C LYS A 252 23.54 -3.26 9.21
N VAL A 253 24.44 -2.36 9.63
CA VAL A 253 25.88 -2.42 9.32
C VAL A 253 26.71 -2.10 10.56
N SER A 254 27.96 -2.59 10.63
CA SER A 254 28.87 -2.16 11.69
C SER A 254 29.34 -0.73 11.47
N GLU A 255 29.72 -0.03 12.55
CA GLU A 255 30.11 1.38 12.50
C GLU A 255 31.35 1.65 11.62
N ASP A 256 32.20 0.66 11.41
CA ASP A 256 33.38 0.75 10.54
C ASP A 256 33.05 0.58 9.04
N GLN A 257 31.82 0.20 8.69
CA GLN A 257 31.36 0.03 7.32
C GLN A 257 30.71 1.27 6.72
N ILE A 258 30.34 2.26 7.54
CA ILE A 258 29.67 3.48 7.07
C ILE A 258 30.40 4.72 7.57
N ILE A 259 30.51 5.73 6.71
CA ILE A 259 31.08 7.03 7.08
C ILE A 259 29.94 7.94 7.54
N VAL A 260 30.03 8.47 8.75
CA VAL A 260 29.14 9.51 9.26
C VAL A 260 29.87 10.84 9.23
N ASN A 261 29.47 11.70 8.30
CA ASN A 261 30.04 13.02 8.09
C ASN A 261 29.31 14.07 8.94
N ASN A 262 29.93 15.24 9.11
CA ASN A 262 29.33 16.41 9.74
C ASN A 262 28.92 17.43 8.69
N ILE A 263 28.04 18.36 9.07
CA ILE A 263 27.74 19.54 8.27
C ILE A 263 29.04 20.35 8.09
N GLY A 264 29.33 20.77 6.86
CA GLY A 264 30.54 21.44 6.45
C GLY A 264 31.66 20.52 5.93
N ASP A 265 31.53 19.21 6.07
CA ASP A 265 32.45 18.26 5.45
C ASP A 265 32.24 18.18 3.93
N ASN A 266 33.34 18.06 3.17
CA ASN A 266 33.31 17.81 1.75
C ASN A 266 33.27 16.29 1.51
N ILE A 267 32.24 15.83 0.79
CA ILE A 267 31.99 14.45 0.51
C ILE A 267 32.13 14.24 -1.00
N SER A 268 32.83 13.18 -1.40
CA SER A 268 32.81 12.73 -2.80
C SER A 268 31.67 11.78 -3.00
N LEU A 269 30.76 12.11 -3.92
CA LEU A 269 29.61 11.28 -4.26
C LEU A 269 29.72 10.72 -5.66
N GLU A 270 29.22 9.51 -5.84
CA GLU A 270 28.88 8.98 -7.16
C GLU A 270 27.59 9.66 -7.62
N SER A 271 27.69 10.58 -8.56
CA SER A 271 26.56 11.31 -9.11
C SER A 271 26.35 10.95 -10.56
N MET A 272 25.10 10.87 -10.99
CA MET A 272 24.72 10.70 -12.39
C MET A 272 24.80 12.07 -13.08
N TYR A 273 25.49 12.11 -14.22
CA TYR A 273 25.62 13.29 -15.06
C TYR A 273 25.81 12.94 -16.54
N GLU A 274 25.73 13.93 -17.40
CA GLU A 274 26.08 13.80 -18.82
C GLU A 274 27.45 14.49 -19.09
N ASP A 275 28.30 13.82 -19.89
CA ASP A 275 29.53 14.42 -20.42
C ASP A 275 29.23 15.44 -21.53
N ALA A 276 30.24 16.16 -21.99
CA ALA A 276 30.11 17.13 -23.10
C ALA A 276 29.66 16.49 -24.44
N ALA A 277 29.73 15.18 -24.58
CA ALA A 277 29.26 14.44 -25.75
C ALA A 277 27.81 13.92 -25.58
N GLY A 278 27.19 14.13 -24.39
CA GLY A 278 25.85 13.68 -24.09
C GLY A 278 25.77 12.21 -23.65
N ASN A 279 26.88 11.62 -23.21
CA ASN A 279 26.86 10.28 -22.64
C ASN A 279 26.58 10.37 -21.13
N THR A 280 25.62 9.59 -20.65
CA THR A 280 25.35 9.46 -19.23
C THR A 280 26.46 8.63 -18.56
N ASP A 281 27.00 9.14 -17.46
CA ASP A 281 28.01 8.47 -16.66
C ASP A 281 27.69 8.61 -15.17
N ILE A 282 28.25 7.74 -14.36
CA ILE A 282 28.18 7.77 -12.89
C ILE A 282 29.61 7.72 -12.39
N SER A 283 30.08 8.80 -11.75
CA SER A 283 31.45 8.83 -11.24
C SER A 283 31.61 9.74 -10.01
N ASP A 284 32.79 9.65 -9.38
CA ASP A 284 33.20 10.43 -8.21
C ASP A 284 33.62 11.89 -8.56
N GLY A 285 33.26 12.40 -9.75
CA GLY A 285 33.67 13.71 -10.24
C GLY A 285 33.02 14.91 -9.52
N ILE A 286 32.03 14.66 -8.71
CA ILE A 286 31.30 15.68 -7.95
C ILE A 286 31.65 15.59 -6.47
N SER A 287 32.03 16.71 -5.84
CA SER A 287 32.01 16.83 -4.39
C SER A 287 30.83 17.66 -3.91
N VAL A 288 30.34 17.28 -2.76
CA VAL A 288 29.16 17.89 -2.14
C VAL A 288 29.48 18.33 -0.72
N CYS A 289 28.99 19.51 -0.37
CA CYS A 289 29.10 20.04 1.00
C CYS A 289 27.70 20.47 1.48
N VAL A 290 27.27 19.98 2.61
CA VAL A 290 26.08 20.54 3.30
C VAL A 290 26.55 21.79 4.05
N ASP A 291 26.24 22.95 3.48
CA ASP A 291 26.73 24.23 4.04
C ASP A 291 26.03 24.59 5.34
N ASN A 292 24.73 24.32 5.42
CA ASN A 292 23.88 24.65 6.56
C ASN A 292 22.60 23.82 6.57
N VAL A 293 22.13 23.46 7.75
CA VAL A 293 20.79 22.90 7.99
C VAL A 293 20.09 23.77 9.03
N GLN A 294 18.85 24.11 8.79
CA GLN A 294 17.98 24.83 9.72
C GLN A 294 16.77 23.97 10.05
N ILE A 295 16.39 23.92 11.31
CA ILE A 295 15.18 23.27 11.79
C ILE A 295 14.23 24.38 12.24
N LEU A 296 13.09 24.50 11.56
CA LEU A 296 12.20 25.64 11.66
C LEU A 296 10.77 25.18 12.01
N ASP A 297 10.02 26.09 12.68
CA ASP A 297 8.60 25.85 13.05
C ASP A 297 7.63 26.31 11.96
N ASP A 298 8.13 26.88 10.88
CA ASP A 298 7.33 27.49 9.83
C ASP A 298 8.00 27.42 8.45
N LEU A 299 7.25 27.76 7.40
CA LEU A 299 7.71 27.75 6.01
C LEU A 299 8.21 29.11 5.50
N ARG A 300 8.35 30.13 6.32
CA ARG A 300 8.70 31.50 5.90
C ARG A 300 10.05 31.61 5.17
N VAL A 301 10.98 30.70 5.41
CA VAL A 301 12.25 30.64 4.67
C VAL A 301 12.05 30.34 3.18
N LEU A 302 10.88 29.80 2.82
CA LEU A 302 10.47 29.45 1.47
C LEU A 302 9.45 30.45 0.87
N ASP A 303 9.26 31.61 1.48
CA ASP A 303 8.31 32.63 0.99
C ASP A 303 8.56 32.97 -0.49
N GLY A 304 7.53 32.80 -1.31
CA GLY A 304 7.58 33.04 -2.76
C GLY A 304 8.13 31.88 -3.59
N ALA A 305 8.44 30.73 -2.97
CA ALA A 305 8.74 29.50 -3.67
C ALA A 305 7.44 28.77 -4.09
N ASP A 306 7.56 27.91 -5.08
CA ASP A 306 6.48 26.98 -5.48
C ASP A 306 6.56 25.76 -4.53
N LEU A 307 5.58 25.66 -3.62
CA LEU A 307 5.56 24.63 -2.58
C LEU A 307 4.79 23.40 -3.04
N PRO A 308 5.13 22.20 -2.51
CA PRO A 308 4.31 21.00 -2.71
C PRO A 308 2.85 21.24 -2.26
N GLU A 309 1.89 20.75 -3.04
CA GLU A 309 0.46 20.97 -2.78
C GLU A 309 0.04 20.46 -1.39
N GLU A 310 0.58 19.33 -0.97
CA GLU A 310 0.30 18.74 0.35
C GLU A 310 0.76 19.64 1.50
N TRP A 311 1.73 20.53 1.29
CA TRP A 311 2.24 21.45 2.34
C TRP A 311 1.27 22.58 2.64
N GLU A 312 0.33 22.89 1.74
CA GLU A 312 -0.74 23.85 2.01
C GLU A 312 -1.64 23.38 3.15
N ALA A 313 -1.89 22.10 3.24
CA ALA A 313 -2.67 21.47 4.32
C ALA A 313 -1.90 21.43 5.67
N ALA A 314 -0.55 21.46 5.62
CA ALA A 314 0.31 21.35 6.79
C ALA A 314 0.45 22.65 7.59
N VAL A 315 0.05 23.80 7.07
CA VAL A 315 0.27 25.12 7.70
C VAL A 315 -1.04 25.78 8.17
N VAL A 316 -0.89 26.66 9.15
CA VAL A 316 -1.92 27.67 9.49
C VAL A 316 -1.66 28.97 8.72
N GLY A 317 -2.60 29.90 8.74
CA GLY A 317 -2.62 31.09 7.89
C GLY A 317 -1.41 32.06 8.03
N ASP A 318 -0.50 31.87 9.00
CA ASP A 318 0.75 32.63 9.16
C ASP A 318 2.01 31.83 8.73
N GLY A 319 1.81 30.65 8.12
CA GLY A 319 2.89 29.76 7.67
C GLY A 319 3.45 28.83 8.75
N THR A 320 2.94 28.89 9.99
CA THR A 320 3.35 27.97 11.07
C THR A 320 2.86 26.56 10.78
N LEU A 321 3.72 25.56 11.03
CA LEU A 321 3.37 24.15 10.85
C LEU A 321 2.35 23.69 11.90
N LYS A 322 1.32 22.96 11.45
CA LYS A 322 0.36 22.29 12.32
C LYS A 322 1.02 21.12 13.04
N GLN A 323 0.41 20.69 14.13
CA GLN A 323 0.77 19.41 14.74
C GLN A 323 0.31 18.25 13.87
N ASN A 324 1.09 17.18 13.85
CA ASN A 324 0.72 15.87 13.33
C ASN A 324 0.00 15.08 14.43
N HIS A 325 -0.96 14.24 14.06
CA HIS A 325 -1.64 13.31 14.96
C HIS A 325 -1.15 11.90 14.69
N LEU A 326 -0.60 11.27 15.72
CA LEU A 326 -0.12 9.90 15.69
C LEU A 326 -1.12 8.99 16.38
N SER A 327 -1.53 7.91 15.72
CA SER A 327 -2.36 6.84 16.28
C SER A 327 -1.51 5.59 16.46
N TYR A 328 -1.17 5.27 17.71
CA TYR A 328 -0.36 4.10 18.06
C TYR A 328 -1.19 2.84 18.02
N VAL A 329 -0.74 1.83 17.31
CA VAL A 329 -1.48 0.62 17.02
C VAL A 329 -0.78 -0.59 17.61
N LYS A 330 -1.57 -1.43 18.29
CA LYS A 330 -1.18 -2.79 18.65
C LYS A 330 -1.70 -3.74 17.60
N SER A 331 -0.79 -4.47 16.96
CA SER A 331 -1.12 -5.43 15.91
C SER A 331 -1.89 -6.62 16.45
N GLY A 332 -2.91 -7.03 15.72
CA GLY A 332 -3.54 -8.33 15.87
C GLY A 332 -2.80 -9.40 15.06
N ASP A 333 -3.25 -10.63 15.14
CA ASP A 333 -2.79 -11.72 14.27
C ASP A 333 -3.53 -11.74 12.91
N GLY A 334 -4.56 -10.88 12.78
CA GLY A 334 -5.43 -10.81 11.63
C GLY A 334 -6.33 -12.04 11.43
N GLU A 335 -6.22 -13.04 12.30
CA GLU A 335 -7.01 -14.27 12.26
C GLU A 335 -8.07 -14.30 13.38
N ASN A 336 -7.64 -14.06 14.63
CA ASN A 336 -8.51 -14.09 15.81
C ASN A 336 -8.56 -12.73 16.51
N THR A 337 -7.63 -11.84 16.21
CA THR A 337 -7.53 -10.48 16.74
C THR A 337 -7.22 -9.50 15.63
N LEU A 338 -7.83 -8.33 15.70
CA LEU A 338 -7.61 -7.22 14.78
C LEU A 338 -6.62 -6.20 15.37
N ASP A 339 -6.02 -5.41 14.51
CA ASP A 339 -5.27 -4.23 14.86
C ASP A 339 -6.14 -3.26 15.65
N LYS A 340 -5.53 -2.60 16.63
CA LYS A 340 -6.26 -1.69 17.51
C LYS A 340 -5.43 -0.47 17.86
N VAL A 341 -6.01 0.72 17.70
CA VAL A 341 -5.45 1.96 18.25
C VAL A 341 -5.48 1.87 19.78
N VAL A 342 -4.31 1.97 20.40
CA VAL A 342 -4.13 1.86 21.86
C VAL A 342 -3.81 3.21 22.52
N ASN A 343 -3.27 4.17 21.74
CA ASN A 343 -2.97 5.51 22.20
C ASN A 343 -3.00 6.50 21.03
N GLU A 344 -3.14 7.77 21.32
CA GLU A 344 -3.06 8.87 20.34
C GLU A 344 -2.22 10.00 20.93
N ALA A 345 -1.43 10.68 20.09
CA ALA A 345 -0.64 11.83 20.47
C ALA A 345 -0.62 12.90 19.38
N ALA A 346 -0.51 14.16 19.79
CA ALA A 346 -0.21 15.26 18.87
C ALA A 346 1.27 15.60 19.02
N VAL A 347 2.00 15.65 17.90
CA VAL A 347 3.42 15.98 17.83
C VAL A 347 3.65 17.23 16.98
N ASN A 348 4.67 18.03 17.32
CA ASN A 348 5.01 19.17 16.48
C ASN A 348 5.69 18.70 15.21
N GLN A 349 5.38 19.34 14.10
CA GLN A 349 6.11 19.19 12.85
C GLN A 349 7.20 20.27 12.74
N LYS A 350 8.28 19.96 12.07
CA LYS A 350 9.42 20.86 11.80
C LYS A 350 9.78 20.82 10.33
N LEU A 351 10.19 21.97 9.80
CA LEU A 351 10.83 22.04 8.50
C LEU A 351 12.33 21.81 8.67
N VAL A 352 12.86 20.77 8.06
CA VAL A 352 14.30 20.59 7.86
C VAL A 352 14.66 21.24 6.53
N TYR A 353 15.47 22.31 6.57
CA TYR A 353 15.86 23.10 5.41
C TYR A 353 17.38 23.03 5.25
N ALA A 354 17.86 22.39 4.19
CA ALA A 354 19.27 22.18 3.90
C ALA A 354 19.75 22.98 2.69
N LYS A 355 20.89 23.65 2.84
CA LYS A 355 21.64 24.25 1.73
C LYS A 355 22.84 23.36 1.42
N VAL A 356 22.96 22.97 0.15
CA VAL A 356 23.93 21.98 -0.29
C VAL A 356 24.67 22.52 -1.52
N THR A 357 26.00 22.56 -1.48
CA THR A 357 26.84 23.00 -2.59
C THR A 357 27.43 21.80 -3.32
N TYR A 358 27.18 21.74 -4.60
CA TYR A 358 27.75 20.77 -5.56
C TYR A 358 28.90 21.41 -6.31
N THR A 359 30.05 20.73 -6.42
CA THR A 359 31.25 21.23 -7.08
C THR A 359 31.77 20.20 -8.09
N ASN A 360 32.04 20.66 -9.33
CA ASN A 360 32.67 19.85 -10.34
C ASN A 360 34.19 19.81 -10.12
N ASN A 361 34.74 18.68 -9.76
CA ASN A 361 36.17 18.47 -9.53
C ASN A 361 36.90 17.89 -10.74
N THR A 362 36.22 17.71 -11.88
CA THR A 362 36.83 17.19 -13.10
C THR A 362 37.43 18.29 -13.95
N ASP A 363 38.22 17.90 -14.95
CA ASP A 363 38.80 18.82 -15.93
C ASP A 363 37.88 19.15 -17.12
N ALA A 364 36.61 18.60 -17.09
CA ALA A 364 35.62 18.76 -18.16
C ALA A 364 34.33 19.39 -17.61
N GLU A 365 33.55 20.03 -18.49
CA GLU A 365 32.20 20.46 -18.15
C GLU A 365 31.30 19.24 -17.96
N LEU A 366 30.53 19.20 -16.86
CA LEU A 366 29.51 18.22 -16.57
C LEU A 366 28.13 18.84 -16.72
N ARG A 367 27.18 18.08 -17.23
CA ARG A 367 25.80 18.52 -17.52
C ARG A 367 24.77 17.59 -16.90
N ASN A 368 23.55 18.10 -16.77
CA ASN A 368 22.43 17.31 -16.24
C ASN A 368 22.79 16.53 -14.96
N ILE A 369 23.46 17.22 -14.03
CA ILE A 369 23.91 16.60 -12.78
C ILE A 369 22.70 16.42 -11.87
N LEU A 370 22.32 15.17 -11.63
CA LEU A 370 21.26 14.85 -10.69
C LEU A 370 21.69 15.19 -9.28
N TYR A 371 20.92 16.02 -8.58
CA TYR A 371 21.06 16.17 -7.15
C TYR A 371 19.88 15.53 -6.42
N HIS A 372 20.21 14.82 -5.36
CA HIS A 372 19.26 14.04 -4.57
C HIS A 372 19.53 14.24 -3.09
N GLY A 373 18.50 14.08 -2.27
CA GLY A 373 18.61 14.04 -0.82
C GLY A 373 17.48 13.23 -0.23
N SER A 374 17.83 12.34 0.69
CA SER A 374 16.85 11.59 1.50
C SER A 374 17.16 11.80 2.98
N LEU A 375 16.14 12.15 3.76
CA LEU A 375 16.22 12.04 5.20
C LEU A 375 15.97 10.60 5.62
N ILE A 376 16.91 10.04 6.37
CA ILE A 376 16.85 8.69 6.89
C ILE A 376 16.96 8.69 8.41
N THR A 377 16.39 7.70 9.03
CA THR A 377 16.51 7.51 10.48
C THR A 377 17.39 6.30 10.79
N MET A 378 18.40 6.51 11.64
CA MET A 378 19.34 5.47 12.06
C MET A 378 19.53 5.49 13.57
N LYS A 379 19.53 4.30 14.18
CA LYS A 379 19.97 4.09 15.57
C LYS A 379 21.40 3.55 15.59
N HIS A 380 22.23 4.14 16.48
CA HIS A 380 23.56 3.59 16.77
C HIS A 380 23.52 2.78 18.06
N GLU A 381 23.66 1.48 17.96
CA GLU A 381 23.56 0.54 19.07
C GLU A 381 24.64 -0.54 18.97
N ASN A 382 25.36 -0.76 20.06
CA ASN A 382 26.35 -1.84 20.16
C ASN A 382 27.40 -1.86 19.03
N GLY A 383 27.88 -0.67 18.59
CA GLY A 383 28.88 -0.56 17.53
C GLY A 383 28.34 -0.84 16.13
N SER A 384 27.04 -0.69 15.92
CA SER A 384 26.36 -0.85 14.62
C SER A 384 25.35 0.26 14.40
N TYR A 385 25.11 0.62 13.14
CA TYR A 385 24.01 1.46 12.71
C TYR A 385 22.89 0.57 12.16
N ARG A 386 21.63 0.91 12.49
CA ARG A 386 20.43 0.28 11.96
C ARG A 386 19.49 1.35 11.40
N LEU A 387 19.14 1.19 10.13
CA LEU A 387 18.05 1.96 9.50
C LEU A 387 16.69 1.47 9.99
N TYR A 388 15.75 2.40 10.15
CA TYR A 388 14.37 2.08 10.52
C TYR A 388 13.41 3.18 10.03
N LEU A 389 12.14 2.83 9.89
CA LEU A 389 11.07 3.80 9.71
C LEU A 389 10.46 4.12 11.09
N PRO A 390 10.36 5.39 11.49
CA PRO A 390 9.80 5.75 12.81
C PRO A 390 8.41 5.16 13.03
N SER A 391 7.55 5.19 12.00
CA SER A 391 6.19 4.66 12.09
C SER A 391 6.10 3.15 12.30
N GLU A 392 7.13 2.40 11.91
CA GLU A 392 7.21 0.94 12.04
C GLU A 392 8.04 0.48 13.26
N GLU A 393 8.61 1.43 14.01
CA GLU A 393 9.43 1.10 15.18
C GLU A 393 8.53 0.83 16.39
N PRO A 394 8.54 -0.41 16.96
CA PRO A 394 7.67 -0.76 18.06
C PRO A 394 8.07 -0.05 19.36
N GLY A 395 7.07 0.32 20.15
CA GLY A 395 7.24 0.79 21.52
C GLY A 395 6.88 -0.27 22.54
N ASP A 396 6.78 0.14 23.82
CA ASP A 396 6.47 -0.80 24.92
C ASP A 396 5.06 -1.42 24.78
N ASP A 397 4.08 -0.63 24.33
CA ASP A 397 2.66 -1.01 24.30
C ASP A 397 2.05 -1.02 22.87
N TYR A 398 2.82 -0.70 21.84
CA TYR A 398 2.38 -0.67 20.44
C TYR A 398 3.42 -1.29 19.51
N ASP A 399 3.01 -1.63 18.30
CA ASP A 399 3.89 -2.24 17.29
C ASP A 399 4.23 -1.27 16.15
N TYR A 400 3.32 -0.36 15.81
CA TYR A 400 3.53 0.71 14.83
C TYR A 400 2.61 1.90 15.12
N TYR A 401 2.81 3.02 14.43
CA TYR A 401 1.84 4.11 14.46
C TYR A 401 1.44 4.56 13.05
N MET A 402 0.24 5.12 12.95
CA MET A 402 -0.26 5.81 11.76
C MET A 402 -0.22 7.31 12.02
N GLU A 403 -0.08 8.08 10.96
CA GLU A 403 -0.02 9.54 10.98
C GLU A 403 -1.02 10.13 9.99
N ASP A 404 -1.59 11.30 10.29
CA ASP A 404 -2.48 12.04 9.42
C ASP A 404 -1.89 13.37 8.92
N GLY A 405 -0.63 13.65 9.27
CA GLY A 405 0.12 14.81 8.85
C GLY A 405 0.84 14.65 7.50
N VAL A 406 1.66 15.63 7.17
CA VAL A 406 2.51 15.61 5.97
C VAL A 406 3.99 15.34 6.27
N ALA A 407 4.31 15.04 7.52
CA ALA A 407 5.67 14.67 7.91
C ALA A 407 6.11 13.40 7.20
N LYS A 408 7.26 13.44 6.53
CA LYS A 408 7.82 12.29 5.82
C LYS A 408 9.34 12.30 5.90
N THR A 409 9.91 11.15 6.22
CA THR A 409 11.30 10.82 5.91
C THR A 409 11.41 10.29 4.48
N GLY A 410 12.63 10.23 3.94
CA GLY A 410 12.89 9.75 2.58
C GLY A 410 13.27 10.88 1.64
N SER A 411 12.92 10.75 0.36
CA SER A 411 13.30 11.71 -0.68
C SER A 411 12.81 13.11 -0.36
N MET A 412 13.58 14.12 -0.81
CA MET A 412 13.24 15.53 -0.61
C MET A 412 11.85 15.85 -1.15
N THR A 413 11.02 16.44 -0.30
CA THR A 413 9.67 16.86 -0.70
C THR A 413 9.69 18.21 -1.42
N TYR A 414 10.62 19.10 -1.03
CA TYR A 414 10.89 20.36 -1.73
C TYR A 414 12.35 20.45 -2.15
N TYR A 415 12.59 21.01 -3.33
CA TYR A 415 13.92 21.35 -3.82
C TYR A 415 13.89 22.62 -4.67
N SER A 416 14.98 23.41 -4.66
CA SER A 416 15.10 24.58 -5.52
C SER A 416 15.49 24.13 -6.93
N ALA A 417 14.66 24.45 -7.93
CA ALA A 417 15.04 24.27 -9.32
C ALA A 417 16.21 25.22 -9.66
N VAL A 418 17.33 24.67 -10.13
CA VAL A 418 18.47 25.45 -10.61
C VAL A 418 18.34 25.68 -12.12
N GLU A 419 17.92 24.66 -12.84
CA GLU A 419 17.59 24.73 -14.26
C GLU A 419 16.60 23.60 -14.59
N ASN A 420 15.60 23.87 -15.43
CA ASN A 420 14.61 22.84 -15.78
C ASN A 420 15.05 22.11 -17.05
N TYR A 421 15.63 20.90 -16.91
CA TYR A 421 16.10 20.07 -18.00
C TYR A 421 15.10 19.02 -18.50
N GLY A 422 13.83 19.18 -18.24
CA GLY A 422 12.77 18.36 -18.83
C GLY A 422 12.56 16.96 -18.21
N ASN A 423 13.43 16.54 -17.28
CA ASN A 423 13.35 15.23 -16.61
C ASN A 423 13.03 15.30 -15.11
N GLY A 424 12.43 16.39 -14.68
CA GLY A 424 12.26 16.69 -13.27
C GLY A 424 13.12 17.90 -12.85
N GLY A 425 12.71 18.61 -11.82
CA GLY A 425 13.34 19.88 -11.45
C GLY A 425 14.65 19.78 -10.66
N ASN A 426 15.14 18.57 -10.33
CA ASN A 426 16.30 18.36 -9.48
C ASN A 426 17.58 18.02 -10.27
N TYR A 427 17.79 18.76 -11.37
CA TYR A 427 19.04 18.68 -12.15
C TYR A 427 19.75 20.02 -12.14
N ILE A 428 21.08 19.96 -12.00
CA ILE A 428 21.97 21.10 -12.24
C ILE A 428 22.34 21.07 -13.72
N GLY A 429 22.07 22.17 -14.43
CA GLY A 429 22.18 22.23 -15.87
C GLY A 429 23.57 21.97 -16.41
N ALA A 430 24.55 22.76 -15.97
CA ALA A 430 25.96 22.59 -16.32
C ALA A 430 26.86 23.16 -15.23
N LEU A 431 28.01 22.53 -14.99
CA LEU A 431 29.09 23.03 -14.17
C LEU A 431 30.41 22.93 -14.96
N ALA A 432 31.06 24.04 -15.16
CA ALA A 432 32.43 24.07 -15.69
C ALA A 432 33.44 23.46 -14.68
N PRO A 433 34.65 23.09 -15.11
CA PRO A 433 35.70 22.61 -14.20
C PRO A 433 35.95 23.58 -13.01
N GLY A 434 35.82 23.06 -11.80
CA GLY A 434 35.96 23.80 -10.57
C GLY A 434 34.79 24.72 -10.20
N GLU A 435 33.74 24.74 -10.98
CA GLU A 435 32.53 25.52 -10.67
C GLU A 435 31.68 24.84 -9.60
N SER A 436 30.99 25.69 -8.82
CA SER A 436 30.10 25.24 -7.76
C SER A 436 28.71 25.88 -7.88
N VAL A 437 27.68 25.16 -7.50
CA VAL A 437 26.31 25.66 -7.37
C VAL A 437 25.72 25.24 -6.04
N GLN A 438 24.96 26.13 -5.42
CA GLN A 438 24.22 25.82 -4.20
C GLN A 438 22.75 25.52 -4.54
N VAL A 439 22.24 24.39 -4.05
CA VAL A 439 20.83 23.98 -4.13
C VAL A 439 20.21 23.96 -2.75
N VAL A 440 18.90 23.97 -2.69
CA VAL A 440 18.10 23.84 -1.47
C VAL A 440 17.29 22.56 -1.53
N MET A 441 17.23 21.86 -0.42
CA MET A 441 16.36 20.70 -0.18
C MET A 441 15.60 20.91 1.12
N ALA A 442 14.34 20.46 1.18
CA ALA A 442 13.57 20.58 2.42
C ALA A 442 12.58 19.44 2.61
N TRP A 443 12.27 19.17 3.86
CA TRP A 443 11.35 18.14 4.35
C TRP A 443 10.54 18.69 5.52
N ILE A 444 9.29 18.24 5.65
CA ILE A 444 8.56 18.37 6.91
C ILE A 444 8.65 17.01 7.63
N VAL A 445 9.05 17.06 8.91
CA VAL A 445 9.26 15.86 9.73
C VAL A 445 8.65 16.06 11.12
N ASP A 446 8.37 14.97 11.83
CA ASP A 446 7.98 15.05 13.24
C ASP A 446 9.18 15.43 14.12
N GLU A 447 8.93 16.32 15.09
CA GLU A 447 9.98 16.78 16.02
C GLU A 447 10.62 15.63 16.79
N THR A 448 9.85 14.58 17.07
CA THR A 448 10.30 13.37 17.79
C THR A 448 11.39 12.58 17.06
N ASP A 449 11.48 12.72 15.74
CA ASP A 449 12.37 11.90 14.91
C ASP A 449 13.73 12.56 14.65
N LEU A 450 13.85 13.87 14.94
CA LEU A 450 15.05 14.65 14.66
C LEU A 450 16.34 14.11 15.30
N ASP A 451 16.23 13.42 16.43
CA ASP A 451 17.42 12.93 17.17
C ASP A 451 18.21 11.87 16.43
N ASN A 452 17.55 11.13 15.56
CA ASN A 452 18.11 10.00 14.82
C ASN A 452 18.16 10.25 13.31
N MET A 453 17.99 11.51 12.87
CA MET A 453 17.97 11.86 11.46
C MET A 453 19.36 12.08 10.89
N TYR A 454 19.55 11.57 9.70
CA TYR A 454 20.73 11.74 8.86
C TYR A 454 20.30 12.13 7.45
N LEU A 455 21.13 12.91 6.76
CA LEU A 455 20.92 13.24 5.36
C LEU A 455 21.78 12.32 4.50
N ASN A 456 21.13 11.55 3.64
CA ASN A 456 21.73 10.76 2.57
C ASN A 456 21.66 11.57 1.28
N LEU A 457 22.82 11.88 0.66
CA LEU A 457 22.94 12.61 -0.60
C LEU A 457 23.28 11.69 -1.78
N ASN A 458 23.36 10.38 -1.56
CA ASN A 458 23.64 9.41 -2.63
C ASN A 458 22.42 9.25 -3.52
N SER A 459 22.63 9.18 -4.84
CA SER A 459 21.57 9.21 -5.85
C SER A 459 20.69 7.96 -5.88
N ASP A 460 21.13 6.85 -5.29
CA ASP A 460 20.38 5.58 -5.17
C ASP A 460 19.34 5.56 -4.04
N GLY A 461 19.35 6.58 -3.18
CA GLY A 461 18.22 6.96 -2.32
C GLY A 461 17.80 6.01 -1.21
N GLY A 462 18.58 4.99 -0.85
CA GLY A 462 18.23 4.02 0.20
C GLY A 462 17.71 4.66 1.50
N ILE A 463 16.52 4.25 1.96
CA ILE A 463 15.91 4.75 3.21
C ILE A 463 15.67 3.63 4.23
N ILE A 464 15.50 2.39 3.79
CA ILE A 464 15.28 1.21 4.64
C ILE A 464 16.43 0.19 4.56
N GLU A 465 17.34 0.37 3.59
CA GLU A 465 18.53 -0.46 3.43
C GLU A 465 19.78 0.38 3.14
N PHE A 466 20.95 -0.13 3.54
CA PHE A 466 22.23 0.46 3.23
C PHE A 466 22.67 0.05 1.82
N THR A 467 22.69 1.01 0.92
CA THR A 467 23.21 0.81 -0.44
C THR A 467 24.74 0.86 -0.46
N ASP A 468 25.34 0.33 -1.51
CA ASP A 468 26.80 0.39 -1.66
C ASP A 468 27.32 1.83 -1.79
N SER A 469 26.53 2.72 -2.41
CA SER A 469 26.84 4.15 -2.49
C SER A 469 26.83 4.83 -1.13
N MET A 470 25.86 4.50 -0.26
CA MET A 470 25.81 5.01 1.12
C MET A 470 27.01 4.54 1.93
N LEU A 471 27.44 3.30 1.78
CA LEU A 471 28.60 2.76 2.49
C LEU A 471 29.89 3.43 2.01
N LYS A 472 29.98 3.81 0.72
CA LYS A 472 31.13 4.46 0.11
C LYS A 472 31.16 5.97 0.39
N GLY A 473 30.08 6.70 0.11
CA GLY A 473 29.96 8.15 0.24
C GLY A 473 29.65 8.61 1.66
N GLY A 474 29.01 7.75 2.44
CA GLY A 474 28.58 8.07 3.79
C GLY A 474 27.27 8.86 3.82
N VAL A 475 26.91 9.27 5.04
CA VAL A 475 25.73 10.07 5.36
C VAL A 475 26.13 11.24 6.27
N ILE A 476 25.27 12.25 6.39
CA ILE A 476 25.54 13.45 7.21
C ILE A 476 24.64 13.43 8.44
N SER A 477 25.23 13.53 9.64
CA SER A 477 24.50 13.63 10.89
C SER A 477 23.87 15.02 11.04
N LEU A 478 22.56 15.06 11.38
CA LEU A 478 21.83 16.28 11.70
C LEU A 478 21.80 16.57 13.20
N SER A 479 22.28 15.66 14.05
CA SER A 479 22.20 15.75 15.53
C SER A 479 23.02 16.87 16.18
N ALA A 480 23.93 17.48 15.44
CA ALA A 480 24.81 18.55 15.96
C ALA A 480 24.16 19.96 15.96
N HIS A 481 22.92 20.12 15.52
CA HIS A 481 22.24 21.41 15.32
C HIS A 481 20.99 21.61 16.21
N LYS A 482 20.99 21.01 17.41
CA LYS A 482 20.00 21.28 18.47
C LYS A 482 20.38 22.44 19.35
#